data_f4c2fa9f18b905008887a92fa7bbfe0c
#
_entry.id   f4c2fa9f18b905008887a92fa7bbfe0c
#
_cell.length_a   1.000
_cell.length_b   1.000
_cell.length_c   1.000
_cell.angle_alpha   90.00
_cell.angle_beta   90.00
_cell.angle_gamma   90.00
#
_symmetry.space_group_name_H-M   'P 1'
#
loop_
_entity.id
_entity.type
_entity.pdbx_description
1 polymer ?
#
loop_
_entity_poly.entity_id
_entity_poly.type
_entity_poly.pdbx_seq_one_letter_code
_entity_poly.pdbx_strand_id
1 'polypeptide(L)'
;MYRLFCNDRCLKANNFCEDLLSVDNKEIRNSDDIVYKILDWLYDESQPCLDLGDVDGRDLAYAVKTVFRQAPAAGGVVIIDNQFVAIERNGMADLPKGHIERGETPDVAALREVEEETGITDLEIINELPSTWHCYLLNNQWTVKKTSWFLMRTCSGMKNIPQTEEGITKVYLIDKQGVADFEKKTFASLKTLVPEIVLSLK
;
A
#
# COMPACT_ATOMS: atom_id res chain seq x y z
N MET A 1 -4.84 -14.29 1.09
CA MET A 1 -5.20 -13.92 -0.32
C MET A 1 -4.39 -12.69 -0.72
N TYR A 2 -3.61 -12.79 -1.78
CA TYR A 2 -2.85 -11.67 -2.37
C TYR A 2 -3.75 -10.85 -3.30
N ARG A 3 -3.61 -9.52 -3.26
CA ARG A 3 -4.28 -8.59 -4.17
C ARG A 3 -3.31 -7.49 -4.59
N LEU A 4 -3.14 -7.33 -5.90
CA LEU A 4 -2.41 -6.25 -6.53
C LEU A 4 -3.39 -5.40 -7.33
N PHE A 5 -3.45 -4.11 -7.05
CA PHE A 5 -4.34 -3.18 -7.72
C PHE A 5 -3.62 -2.37 -8.79
N CYS A 6 -4.27 -2.19 -9.94
CA CYS A 6 -3.86 -1.30 -11.01
C CYS A 6 -5.03 -0.37 -11.31
N ASN A 7 -5.04 0.83 -10.75
CA ASN A 7 -6.23 1.70 -10.61
C ASN A 7 -7.35 0.92 -9.89
N ASP A 8 -8.52 0.77 -10.53
CA ASP A 8 -9.66 0.01 -10.00
C ASP A 8 -9.66 -1.47 -10.41
N ARG A 9 -8.67 -1.90 -11.21
CA ARG A 9 -8.50 -3.30 -11.61
C ARG A 9 -7.68 -4.07 -10.58
N CYS A 10 -7.93 -5.37 -10.47
CA CYS A 10 -7.32 -6.21 -9.45
C CYS A 10 -6.75 -7.52 -10.02
N LEU A 11 -5.49 -7.82 -9.72
CA LEU A 11 -4.96 -9.18 -9.79
C LEU A 11 -5.10 -9.82 -8.41
N LYS A 12 -5.61 -11.05 -8.34
CA LYS A 12 -5.73 -11.79 -7.08
C LYS A 12 -5.23 -13.24 -7.20
N ALA A 13 -4.70 -13.76 -6.10
CA ALA A 13 -4.29 -15.16 -5.95
C ALA A 13 -4.47 -15.60 -4.50
N ASN A 14 -4.67 -16.90 -4.27
CA ASN A 14 -4.84 -17.44 -2.92
C ASN A 14 -3.51 -17.49 -2.16
N ASN A 15 -2.42 -17.78 -2.86
CA ASN A 15 -1.08 -17.91 -2.28
C ASN A 15 -0.15 -16.83 -2.81
N PHE A 16 0.71 -16.31 -1.94
CA PHE A 16 1.77 -15.36 -2.30
C PHE A 16 2.90 -15.44 -1.29
N CYS A 17 4.14 -15.47 -1.77
CA CYS A 17 5.31 -15.33 -0.93
C CYS A 17 5.60 -13.83 -0.76
N GLU A 18 5.35 -13.28 0.40
CA GLU A 18 5.51 -11.82 0.65
C GLU A 18 6.96 -11.37 0.55
N ASP A 19 7.91 -12.23 0.91
CA ASP A 19 9.33 -11.93 0.78
C ASP A 19 9.83 -12.18 -0.65
N LEU A 20 9.57 -11.20 -1.51
CA LEU A 20 10.04 -11.22 -2.89
C LEU A 20 11.56 -11.31 -3.05
N LEU A 21 12.35 -11.00 -2.00
CA LEU A 21 13.81 -11.05 -2.04
C LEU A 21 14.33 -12.46 -1.80
N SER A 22 13.57 -13.30 -1.09
CA SER A 22 13.97 -14.66 -0.72
C SER A 22 13.71 -15.70 -1.81
N VAL A 23 13.05 -15.32 -2.93
CA VAL A 23 12.76 -16.27 -4.01
C VAL A 23 14.03 -16.68 -4.73
N ASP A 24 14.43 -17.94 -4.57
CA ASP A 24 15.56 -18.54 -5.30
C ASP A 24 15.08 -18.96 -6.71
N ASN A 25 15.80 -18.51 -7.75
CA ASN A 25 15.48 -18.78 -9.15
C ASN A 25 15.62 -20.27 -9.56
N LYS A 26 16.20 -21.12 -8.70
CA LYS A 26 16.46 -22.53 -9.02
C LYS A 26 15.24 -23.47 -8.93
N GLU A 27 14.17 -23.05 -8.24
CA GLU A 27 12.98 -23.90 -8.01
C GLU A 27 11.73 -23.52 -8.82
N ILE A 28 11.87 -22.59 -9.78
CA ILE A 28 10.72 -22.01 -10.49
C ILE A 28 10.32 -22.92 -11.66
N ARG A 29 9.08 -23.44 -11.64
CA ARG A 29 8.60 -24.42 -12.62
C ARG A 29 7.55 -23.92 -13.61
N ASN A 30 6.75 -22.87 -13.30
CA ASN A 30 5.64 -22.43 -14.16
C ASN A 30 5.47 -20.90 -14.21
N SER A 31 6.54 -20.13 -14.01
CA SER A 31 6.45 -18.67 -13.90
C SER A 31 6.16 -17.98 -15.23
N ASP A 32 6.58 -18.54 -16.36
CA ASP A 32 6.42 -17.89 -17.67
C ASP A 32 4.94 -17.74 -18.05
N ASP A 33 4.11 -18.74 -17.78
CA ASP A 33 2.66 -18.67 -18.00
C ASP A 33 2.02 -17.58 -17.13
N ILE A 34 2.46 -17.43 -15.87
CA ILE A 34 1.97 -16.37 -14.97
C ILE A 34 2.43 -14.98 -15.46
N VAL A 35 3.68 -14.86 -15.91
CA VAL A 35 4.21 -13.62 -16.51
C VAL A 35 3.36 -13.19 -17.70
N TYR A 36 3.07 -14.09 -18.64
CA TYR A 36 2.24 -13.80 -19.81
C TYR A 36 0.82 -13.38 -19.41
N LYS A 37 0.19 -14.05 -18.46
CA LYS A 37 -1.15 -13.68 -17.96
C LYS A 37 -1.16 -12.29 -17.32
N ILE A 38 -0.13 -11.95 -16.55
CA ILE A 38 -0.01 -10.62 -15.95
C ILE A 38 0.18 -9.56 -17.03
N LEU A 39 1.06 -9.78 -18.00
CA LEU A 39 1.29 -8.83 -19.10
C LEU A 39 0.02 -8.63 -19.93
N ASP A 40 -0.66 -9.72 -20.32
CA ASP A 40 -1.92 -9.64 -21.07
C ASP A 40 -2.97 -8.83 -20.31
N TRP A 41 -3.17 -9.10 -19.01
CA TRP A 41 -4.07 -8.33 -18.17
C TRP A 41 -3.68 -6.85 -18.04
N LEU A 42 -2.39 -6.52 -17.96
CA LEU A 42 -1.94 -5.13 -17.86
C LEU A 42 -2.27 -4.34 -19.13
N TYR A 43 -2.15 -4.94 -20.31
CA TYR A 43 -2.39 -4.30 -21.59
C TYR A 43 -3.84 -4.41 -22.06
N ASP A 44 -4.61 -5.39 -21.60
CA ASP A 44 -6.05 -5.49 -21.85
C ASP A 44 -6.85 -4.78 -20.74
N GLU A 45 -7.11 -3.48 -20.95
CA GLU A 45 -7.87 -2.66 -20.00
C GLU A 45 -9.34 -3.10 -19.82
N SER A 46 -9.86 -3.93 -20.71
CA SER A 46 -11.23 -4.46 -20.61
C SER A 46 -11.42 -5.48 -19.51
N GLN A 47 -10.33 -6.08 -18.99
CA GLN A 47 -10.36 -7.07 -17.92
C GLN A 47 -10.29 -6.40 -16.53
N PRO A 48 -11.38 -6.36 -15.76
CA PRO A 48 -11.40 -5.72 -14.46
C PRO A 48 -10.65 -6.53 -13.38
N CYS A 49 -10.49 -7.84 -13.58
CA CYS A 49 -9.84 -8.72 -12.62
C CYS A 49 -9.12 -9.87 -13.32
N LEU A 50 -7.87 -10.13 -12.91
CA LEU A 50 -7.14 -11.35 -13.20
C LEU A 50 -7.15 -12.23 -11.95
N ASP A 51 -7.84 -13.36 -12.01
CA ASP A 51 -7.86 -14.36 -10.94
C ASP A 51 -6.92 -15.51 -11.28
N LEU A 52 -5.83 -15.63 -10.54
CA LEU A 52 -4.84 -16.70 -10.74
C LEU A 52 -5.11 -17.94 -9.88
N GLY A 53 -6.10 -17.87 -8.97
CA GLY A 53 -6.48 -19.00 -8.10
C GLY A 53 -5.34 -19.51 -7.22
N ASP A 54 -5.14 -20.83 -7.22
CA ASP A 54 -4.16 -21.54 -6.38
C ASP A 54 -2.80 -21.73 -7.09
N VAL A 55 -2.20 -20.66 -7.59
CA VAL A 55 -0.82 -20.70 -8.08
C VAL A 55 0.17 -20.86 -6.95
N ASP A 56 1.35 -21.43 -7.21
CA ASP A 56 2.45 -21.44 -6.23
C ASP A 56 2.86 -20.00 -5.90
N GLY A 57 2.94 -19.68 -4.61
CA GLY A 57 3.23 -18.32 -4.16
C GLY A 57 4.63 -17.83 -4.53
N ARG A 58 5.60 -18.73 -4.74
CA ARG A 58 6.96 -18.39 -5.21
C ARG A 58 6.97 -18.11 -6.70
N ASP A 59 6.24 -18.89 -7.49
CA ASP A 59 6.11 -18.67 -8.93
C ASP A 59 5.43 -17.32 -9.19
N LEU A 60 4.40 -16.98 -8.43
CA LEU A 60 3.75 -15.67 -8.49
C LEU A 60 4.71 -14.54 -8.09
N ALA A 61 5.44 -14.71 -6.99
CA ALA A 61 6.41 -13.70 -6.55
C ALA A 61 7.50 -13.45 -7.60
N TYR A 62 7.98 -14.51 -8.24
CA TYR A 62 8.93 -14.38 -9.35
C TYR A 62 8.32 -13.67 -10.57
N ALA A 63 7.11 -14.02 -10.95
CA ALA A 63 6.41 -13.36 -12.07
C ALA A 63 6.22 -11.87 -11.80
N VAL A 64 5.82 -11.50 -10.56
CA VAL A 64 5.71 -10.10 -10.14
C VAL A 64 7.07 -9.38 -10.21
N LYS A 65 8.16 -10.02 -9.75
CA LYS A 65 9.53 -9.44 -9.90
C LYS A 65 9.96 -9.26 -11.35
N THR A 66 9.56 -10.17 -12.23
CA THR A 66 9.92 -10.15 -13.65
C THR A 66 9.19 -9.04 -14.39
N VAL A 67 7.89 -8.86 -14.10
CA VAL A 67 7.04 -7.87 -14.78
C VAL A 67 7.23 -6.46 -14.24
N PHE A 68 7.43 -6.32 -12.91
CA PHE A 68 7.39 -5.02 -12.26
C PHE A 68 8.74 -4.63 -11.65
N ARG A 69 9.10 -3.35 -11.87
CA ARG A 69 10.09 -2.70 -11.01
C ARG A 69 9.53 -2.59 -9.59
N GLN A 70 10.34 -2.91 -8.59
CA GLN A 70 9.93 -2.85 -7.19
C GLN A 70 10.12 -1.44 -6.62
N ALA A 71 9.08 -0.92 -5.98
CA ALA A 71 9.10 0.37 -5.27
C ALA A 71 8.59 0.16 -3.83
N PRO A 72 9.45 -0.28 -2.90
CA PRO A 72 9.05 -0.48 -1.52
C PRO A 72 8.71 0.85 -0.85
N ALA A 73 7.63 0.83 -0.07
CA ALA A 73 7.14 1.98 0.67
C ALA A 73 6.68 1.56 2.07
N ALA A 74 6.57 2.54 2.97
CA ALA A 74 6.03 2.33 4.30
C ALA A 74 5.16 3.53 4.71
N GLY A 75 4.19 3.32 5.60
CA GLY A 75 3.32 4.37 6.09
C GLY A 75 2.56 3.98 7.35
N GLY A 76 1.79 4.93 7.87
CA GLY A 76 1.12 4.79 9.16
C GLY A 76 -0.37 5.06 9.12
N VAL A 77 -1.09 4.28 9.93
CA VAL A 77 -2.45 4.57 10.38
C VAL A 77 -2.33 5.13 11.79
N VAL A 78 -2.36 6.45 11.91
CA VAL A 78 -2.20 7.14 13.20
C VAL A 78 -3.55 7.35 13.83
N ILE A 79 -3.74 6.88 15.07
CA ILE A 79 -4.97 7.07 15.84
C ILE A 79 -4.78 8.20 16.85
N ILE A 80 -5.68 9.19 16.82
CA ILE A 80 -5.78 10.32 17.75
C ILE A 80 -7.25 10.44 18.17
N ASP A 81 -7.53 10.41 19.47
CA ASP A 81 -8.88 10.60 20.01
C ASP A 81 -9.98 9.80 19.30
N ASN A 82 -9.70 8.52 19.02
CA ASN A 82 -10.62 7.60 18.33
C ASN A 82 -10.95 7.99 16.87
N GLN A 83 -10.06 8.74 16.24
CA GLN A 83 -10.09 9.11 14.82
C GLN A 83 -8.77 8.71 14.20
N PHE A 84 -8.75 8.43 12.89
CA PHE A 84 -7.51 8.20 12.17
C PHE A 84 -7.10 9.41 11.33
N VAL A 85 -5.80 9.58 11.18
CA VAL A 85 -5.22 10.63 10.34
C VAL A 85 -5.29 10.22 8.87
N ALA A 86 -5.85 11.10 8.06
CA ALA A 86 -5.85 10.99 6.59
C ALA A 86 -5.21 12.24 5.98
N ILE A 87 -4.72 12.10 4.77
CA ILE A 87 -4.22 13.20 3.95
C ILE A 87 -5.07 13.33 2.68
N GLU A 88 -5.10 14.53 2.12
CA GLU A 88 -5.59 14.75 0.75
C GLU A 88 -4.39 14.98 -0.16
N ARG A 89 -4.17 14.06 -1.11
CA ARG A 89 -3.08 14.12 -2.10
C ARG A 89 -3.69 14.13 -3.50
N ASN A 90 -3.41 15.18 -4.28
CA ASN A 90 -3.93 15.33 -5.64
C ASN A 90 -5.47 15.16 -5.74
N GLY A 91 -6.22 15.63 -4.74
CA GLY A 91 -7.68 15.56 -4.68
C GLY A 91 -8.25 14.22 -4.24
N MET A 92 -7.41 13.23 -3.92
CA MET A 92 -7.81 11.91 -3.40
C MET A 92 -7.51 11.82 -1.90
N ALA A 93 -8.36 11.09 -1.19
CA ALA A 93 -8.09 10.72 0.20
C ALA A 93 -7.02 9.61 0.23
N ASP A 94 -6.00 9.79 1.08
CA ASP A 94 -4.88 8.87 1.19
C ASP A 94 -4.45 8.75 2.66
N LEU A 95 -3.52 7.84 2.93
CA LEU A 95 -2.85 7.71 4.23
C LEU A 95 -1.39 8.13 4.07
N PRO A 96 -0.77 8.71 5.12
CA PRO A 96 0.61 9.17 5.05
C PRO A 96 1.58 7.99 4.84
N LYS A 97 2.43 8.08 3.80
CA LYS A 97 3.36 7.04 3.36
C LYS A 97 4.33 7.54 2.30
N GLY A 98 5.50 6.98 2.27
CA GLY A 98 6.46 7.25 1.19
C GLY A 98 7.45 6.13 0.97
N HIS A 99 8.51 6.40 0.25
CA HIS A 99 9.49 5.40 -0.13
C HIS A 99 10.40 5.02 1.04
N ILE A 100 10.73 3.74 1.14
CA ILE A 100 11.78 3.27 2.05
C ILE A 100 13.13 3.66 1.45
N GLU A 101 13.92 4.44 2.17
CA GLU A 101 15.24 4.87 1.75
C GLU A 101 16.27 3.77 1.92
N ARG A 102 17.43 3.94 1.26
CA ARG A 102 18.51 2.95 1.34
C ARG A 102 19.04 2.80 2.77
N GLY A 103 18.88 1.61 3.33
CA GLY A 103 19.33 1.27 4.67
C GLY A 103 18.28 1.49 5.76
N GLU A 104 17.09 1.98 5.42
CA GLU A 104 15.98 2.04 6.35
C GLU A 104 15.25 0.69 6.47
N THR A 105 14.71 0.43 7.64
CA THR A 105 13.70 -0.60 7.84
C THR A 105 12.30 -0.04 7.59
N PRO A 106 11.28 -0.85 7.26
CA PRO A 106 9.94 -0.35 6.98
C PRO A 106 9.31 0.46 8.11
N ASP A 107 9.56 0.08 9.37
CA ASP A 107 9.08 0.77 10.57
C ASP A 107 9.70 2.17 10.72
N VAL A 108 11.01 2.28 10.50
CA VAL A 108 11.72 3.57 10.54
C VAL A 108 11.22 4.49 9.44
N ALA A 109 11.10 3.98 8.20
CA ALA A 109 10.57 4.74 7.09
C ALA A 109 9.13 5.21 7.34
N ALA A 110 8.28 4.36 7.92
CA ALA A 110 6.90 4.71 8.22
C ALA A 110 6.79 5.84 9.24
N LEU A 111 7.62 5.84 10.29
CA LEU A 111 7.65 6.93 11.28
C LEU A 111 8.09 8.26 10.63
N ARG A 112 9.18 8.23 9.84
CA ARG A 112 9.69 9.40 9.13
C ARG A 112 8.65 9.97 8.16
N GLU A 113 8.05 9.14 7.32
CA GLU A 113 7.08 9.57 6.31
C GLU A 113 5.82 10.18 6.94
N VAL A 114 5.31 9.58 8.02
CA VAL A 114 4.17 10.16 8.76
C VAL A 114 4.54 11.52 9.32
N GLU A 115 5.73 11.68 9.90
CA GLU A 115 6.20 12.96 10.44
C GLU A 115 6.36 14.02 9.34
N GLU A 116 6.97 13.66 8.21
CA GLU A 116 7.21 14.55 7.07
C GLU A 116 5.91 15.01 6.41
N GLU A 117 4.97 14.09 6.14
CA GLU A 117 3.73 14.39 5.41
C GLU A 117 2.66 15.09 6.28
N THR A 118 2.71 14.93 7.61
CA THR A 118 1.65 15.41 8.51
C THR A 118 2.12 16.39 9.58
N GLY A 119 3.42 16.43 9.85
CA GLY A 119 4.00 17.17 10.97
C GLY A 119 3.74 16.55 12.35
N ILE A 120 3.12 15.38 12.44
CA ILE A 120 2.84 14.71 13.71
C ILE A 120 4.12 14.05 14.21
N THR A 121 4.50 14.35 15.44
CA THR A 121 5.70 13.84 16.13
C THR A 121 5.33 12.91 17.29
N ASP A 122 6.34 12.38 17.98
CA ASP A 122 6.16 11.48 19.14
C ASP A 122 5.29 10.24 18.80
N LEU A 123 5.55 9.70 17.61
CA LEU A 123 4.86 8.53 17.08
C LEU A 123 5.38 7.25 17.75
N GLU A 124 4.46 6.38 18.14
CA GLU A 124 4.74 5.05 18.65
C GLU A 124 4.01 4.00 17.79
N ILE A 125 4.75 3.02 17.27
CA ILE A 125 4.18 1.88 16.56
C ILE A 125 3.52 0.93 17.58
N ILE A 126 2.27 0.58 17.34
CA ILE A 126 1.50 -0.37 18.14
C ILE A 126 1.66 -1.79 17.57
N ASN A 127 1.43 -1.93 16.27
CA ASN A 127 1.57 -3.19 15.54
C ASN A 127 1.67 -2.97 14.03
N GLU A 128 2.12 -3.98 13.33
CA GLU A 128 2.09 -4.04 11.88
C GLU A 128 0.68 -4.37 11.37
N LEU A 129 0.29 -3.77 10.25
CA LEU A 129 -0.96 -4.01 9.55
C LEU A 129 -0.69 -4.72 8.20
N PRO A 130 -1.72 -5.29 7.56
CA PRO A 130 -1.56 -5.90 6.23
C PRO A 130 -0.97 -4.95 5.20
N SER A 131 0.02 -5.40 4.45
CA SER A 131 0.60 -4.64 3.34
C SER A 131 -0.40 -4.46 2.20
N THR A 132 -0.29 -3.33 1.50
CA THR A 132 -1.06 -3.09 0.27
C THR A 132 -0.14 -3.08 -0.95
N TRP A 133 -0.69 -3.48 -2.10
CA TRP A 133 0.03 -3.59 -3.35
C TRP A 133 -0.69 -2.80 -4.44
N HIS A 134 0.05 -1.95 -5.11
CA HIS A 134 -0.48 -1.10 -6.17
C HIS A 134 0.53 -1.01 -7.32
N CYS A 135 0.07 -1.15 -8.57
CA CYS A 135 0.94 -0.98 -9.72
C CYS A 135 0.52 0.22 -10.58
N TYR A 136 1.53 0.79 -11.23
CA TYR A 136 1.38 1.93 -12.13
C TYR A 136 2.48 1.94 -13.17
N LEU A 137 2.26 2.63 -14.27
CA LEU A 137 3.25 2.82 -15.32
C LEU A 137 4.07 4.08 -15.03
N LEU A 138 5.38 3.93 -14.88
CA LEU A 138 6.32 5.03 -14.66
C LEU A 138 7.43 4.95 -15.70
N ASN A 139 7.60 6.00 -16.52
CA ASN A 139 8.62 6.06 -17.58
C ASN A 139 8.61 4.80 -18.48
N ASN A 140 7.44 4.37 -18.94
CA ASN A 140 7.22 3.15 -19.74
C ASN A 140 7.62 1.84 -19.04
N GLN A 141 7.78 1.84 -17.72
CA GLN A 141 8.07 0.64 -16.95
C GLN A 141 6.96 0.40 -15.92
N TRP A 142 6.35 -0.79 -15.96
CA TRP A 142 5.43 -1.20 -14.92
C TRP A 142 6.14 -1.29 -13.57
N THR A 143 5.61 -0.59 -12.60
CA THR A 143 6.18 -0.49 -11.25
C THR A 143 5.16 -0.97 -10.25
N VAL A 144 5.57 -1.80 -9.30
CA VAL A 144 4.75 -2.22 -8.17
C VAL A 144 5.24 -1.57 -6.89
N LYS A 145 4.33 -0.87 -6.20
CA LYS A 145 4.56 -0.32 -4.86
C LYS A 145 3.95 -1.28 -3.84
N LYS A 146 4.80 -1.94 -3.06
CA LYS A 146 4.42 -2.60 -1.82
C LYS A 146 4.49 -1.56 -0.71
N THR A 147 3.39 -1.31 -0.01
CA THR A 147 3.40 -0.44 1.17
C THR A 147 3.21 -1.28 2.43
N SER A 148 4.20 -1.26 3.31
CA SER A 148 4.12 -1.80 4.67
C SER A 148 3.42 -0.79 5.56
N TRP A 149 2.38 -1.21 6.29
CA TRP A 149 1.57 -0.34 7.11
C TRP A 149 1.73 -0.64 8.58
N PHE A 150 1.72 0.42 9.39
CA PHE A 150 1.83 0.33 10.83
C PHE A 150 0.70 1.10 11.51
N LEU A 151 0.04 0.47 12.49
CA LEU A 151 -0.84 1.16 13.41
C LEU A 151 0.01 1.95 14.39
N MET A 152 -0.29 3.24 14.51
CA MET A 152 0.49 4.17 15.33
C MET A 152 -0.42 4.97 16.28
N ARG A 153 0.17 5.48 17.35
CA ARG A 153 -0.40 6.51 18.22
C ARG A 153 0.59 7.62 18.43
N THR A 154 0.10 8.78 18.87
CA THR A 154 0.92 9.90 19.28
C THR A 154 0.39 10.51 20.56
N CYS A 155 1.27 11.10 21.37
CA CYS A 155 0.95 11.92 22.53
C CYS A 155 0.99 13.42 22.23
N SER A 156 1.52 13.83 21.07
CA SER A 156 1.70 15.24 20.70
C SER A 156 0.46 15.89 20.09
N GLY A 157 -0.61 15.10 19.83
CA GLY A 157 -1.81 15.59 19.17
C GLY A 157 -1.60 15.88 17.67
N MET A 158 -2.65 16.38 17.02
CA MET A 158 -2.61 16.69 15.60
C MET A 158 -1.87 18.00 15.33
N LYS A 159 -0.87 17.94 14.45
CA LYS A 159 -0.27 19.12 13.82
C LYS A 159 -0.70 19.08 12.34
N ASN A 160 -1.45 20.06 11.90
CA ASN A 160 -1.91 20.15 10.52
C ASN A 160 -0.84 20.89 9.68
N ILE A 161 0.24 20.19 9.32
CA ILE A 161 1.33 20.74 8.51
C ILE A 161 1.51 19.84 7.28
N PRO A 162 0.72 20.06 6.22
CA PRO A 162 0.81 19.25 5.01
C PRO A 162 2.11 19.53 4.25
N GLN A 163 2.78 18.49 3.77
CA GLN A 163 3.93 18.58 2.88
C GLN A 163 3.46 18.92 1.45
N THR A 164 3.31 20.20 1.17
CA THR A 164 2.72 20.70 -0.10
C THR A 164 3.56 20.34 -1.33
N GLU A 165 4.87 20.15 -1.18
CA GLU A 165 5.80 19.79 -2.26
C GLU A 165 5.48 18.42 -2.86
N GLU A 166 4.84 17.52 -2.10
CA GLU A 166 4.38 16.22 -2.55
C GLU A 166 2.90 16.19 -3.00
N GLY A 167 2.29 17.36 -3.19
CA GLY A 167 0.89 17.48 -3.59
C GLY A 167 -0.12 17.18 -2.48
N ILE A 168 0.33 17.19 -1.22
CA ILE A 168 -0.55 17.05 -0.05
C ILE A 168 -1.15 18.42 0.26
N THR A 169 -2.47 18.51 0.21
CA THR A 169 -3.20 19.76 0.41
C THR A 169 -3.84 19.86 1.80
N LYS A 170 -4.10 18.72 2.45
CA LYS A 170 -4.72 18.67 3.78
C LYS A 170 -4.22 17.48 4.58
N VAL A 171 -4.18 17.67 5.90
CA VAL A 171 -4.09 16.62 6.91
C VAL A 171 -5.33 16.76 7.78
N TYR A 172 -6.09 15.69 7.98
CA TYR A 172 -7.37 15.76 8.70
C TYR A 172 -7.69 14.46 9.43
N LEU A 173 -8.60 14.52 10.38
CA LEU A 173 -9.05 13.39 11.18
C LEU A 173 -10.37 12.84 10.65
N ILE A 174 -10.48 11.53 10.65
CA ILE A 174 -11.70 10.80 10.23
C ILE A 174 -12.13 9.91 11.39
N ASP A 175 -13.37 10.10 11.84
CA ASP A 175 -14.02 9.23 12.79
C ASP A 175 -14.69 8.02 12.10
N LYS A 176 -15.29 7.15 12.90
CA LYS A 176 -15.98 5.95 12.39
C LYS A 176 -17.12 6.26 11.40
N GLN A 177 -17.76 7.42 11.51
CA GLN A 177 -18.84 7.83 10.63
C GLN A 177 -18.30 8.32 9.27
N GLY A 178 -17.12 8.92 9.26
CA GLY A 178 -16.44 9.41 8.04
C GLY A 178 -15.80 8.32 7.18
N VAL A 179 -15.65 7.09 7.70
CA VAL A 179 -14.99 5.97 6.99
C VAL A 179 -15.61 5.71 5.62
N ALA A 180 -16.94 5.68 5.52
CA ALA A 180 -17.62 5.41 4.25
C ALA A 180 -17.33 6.46 3.17
N ASP A 181 -17.12 7.72 3.57
CA ASP A 181 -16.76 8.79 2.63
C ASP A 181 -15.26 8.74 2.27
N PHE A 182 -14.40 8.32 3.19
CA PHE A 182 -13.00 8.00 2.89
C PHE A 182 -12.90 6.89 1.85
N GLU A 183 -13.63 5.78 2.01
CA GLU A 183 -13.64 4.65 1.06
C GLU A 183 -14.06 5.06 -0.35
N LYS A 184 -15.00 5.99 -0.50
CA LYS A 184 -15.42 6.49 -1.82
C LYS A 184 -14.35 7.31 -2.53
N LYS A 185 -13.45 7.96 -1.76
CA LYS A 185 -12.47 8.92 -2.27
C LYS A 185 -11.04 8.39 -2.27
N THR A 186 -10.81 7.22 -1.71
CA THR A 186 -9.48 6.63 -1.60
C THR A 186 -9.19 5.60 -2.68
N PHE A 187 -7.92 5.21 -2.80
CA PHE A 187 -7.45 4.21 -3.75
C PHE A 187 -7.98 2.81 -3.43
N ALA A 188 -8.24 2.00 -4.46
CA ALA A 188 -8.76 0.64 -4.31
C ALA A 188 -7.89 -0.24 -3.40
N SER A 189 -6.56 -0.08 -3.45
CA SER A 189 -5.62 -0.80 -2.57
C SER A 189 -5.82 -0.47 -1.09
N LEU A 190 -6.12 0.80 -0.74
CA LEU A 190 -6.35 1.21 0.64
C LEU A 190 -7.68 0.73 1.21
N LYS A 191 -8.68 0.49 0.36
CA LYS A 191 -9.95 -0.11 0.82
C LYS A 191 -9.76 -1.46 1.49
N THR A 192 -8.70 -2.20 1.13
CA THR A 192 -8.38 -3.48 1.79
C THR A 192 -7.90 -3.31 3.23
N LEU A 193 -7.42 -2.11 3.61
CA LEU A 193 -6.94 -1.79 4.94
C LEU A 193 -8.05 -1.25 5.85
N VAL A 194 -9.16 -0.78 5.29
CA VAL A 194 -10.26 -0.16 6.05
C VAL A 194 -10.82 -1.05 7.17
N PRO A 195 -10.99 -2.37 7.02
CA PRO A 195 -11.43 -3.22 8.12
C PRO A 195 -10.53 -3.12 9.36
N GLU A 196 -9.20 -3.09 9.17
CA GLU A 196 -8.22 -2.97 10.25
C GLU A 196 -8.27 -1.57 10.90
N ILE A 197 -8.47 -0.52 10.07
CA ILE A 197 -8.67 0.84 10.58
C ILE A 197 -9.90 0.90 11.48
N VAL A 198 -11.05 0.37 11.01
CA VAL A 198 -12.30 0.37 11.78
C VAL A 198 -12.19 -0.41 13.09
N LEU A 199 -11.46 -1.54 13.10
CA LEU A 199 -11.20 -2.31 14.31
C LEU A 199 -10.35 -1.54 15.33
N SER A 200 -9.52 -0.59 14.87
CA SER A 200 -8.67 0.25 15.71
C SER A 200 -9.41 1.47 16.29
N LEU A 201 -10.60 1.79 15.77
CA LEU A 201 -11.50 2.83 16.30
C LEU A 201 -12.49 2.20 17.31
N LYS A 202 -12.53 2.74 18.50
CA LYS A 202 -13.38 2.26 19.61
C LYS A 202 -14.86 2.65 19.44
#